data_2b76e82b64a947d98008ca26059a30c7
#
_entry.id   2b76e82b64a947d98008ca26059a30c7
#
_cell.length_a   1.000
_cell.length_b   1.000
_cell.length_c   1.000
_cell.angle_alpha   90.00
_cell.angle_beta   90.00
_cell.angle_gamma   90.00
#
_symmetry.space_group_name_H-M   'P 1'
#
loop_
_entity.id
_entity.type
_entity.pdbx_description
1 polymer ?
#
loop_
_entity_poly.entity_id
_entity_poly.type
_entity_poly.pdbx_seq_one_letter_code
_entity_poly.pdbx_strand_id
1 'polypeptide(L)'
;VPDISIVCAPDATGDDGLTADVVEHCEEMDDRFGILQAGRTDSDVGNLSPPADTDMAAFYYPWLKVRNPETGLVEEVPPGGHVAGIYARSDASHGVHKAPANEVVRGVVDIQRPVTKGDQEVLNPRGVNCIRSFRGRGIRVWGARTASSNPQWRYVNVRRLFLFLRGSIEQGTQWVVFEPNNEELWARVKQTIKNFLTDVWEDGALMGSTPEEAFFVKCDRTTMTQSDIENGRLICEIGVAPTRPAEFVIFRISQWTGDSN
;
A
#
# COMPACT_ATOMS: atom_id res chain seq x y z
N VAL A 1 16.09 3.39 -11.91
CA VAL A 1 16.10 1.92 -11.93
C VAL A 1 14.65 1.47 -12.02
N PRO A 2 14.24 0.78 -13.09
CA PRO A 2 12.82 0.49 -13.33
C PRO A 2 12.19 -0.54 -12.38
N ASP A 3 12.97 -1.27 -11.60
CA ASP A 3 12.46 -2.39 -10.76
C ASP A 3 12.35 -2.05 -9.26
N ILE A 4 12.40 -0.75 -8.91
CA ILE A 4 12.27 -0.31 -7.51
C ILE A 4 10.80 -0.02 -7.24
N SER A 5 10.16 -0.78 -6.34
CA SER A 5 8.77 -0.57 -5.91
C SER A 5 8.62 -0.05 -4.48
N ILE A 6 9.68 -0.11 -3.67
CA ILE A 6 9.68 0.33 -2.27
C ILE A 6 10.93 1.18 -2.01
N VAL A 7 10.75 2.34 -1.41
CA VAL A 7 11.83 3.23 -0.99
C VAL A 7 11.79 3.38 0.53
N CYS A 8 12.94 3.22 1.17
CA CYS A 8 13.11 3.45 2.59
C CYS A 8 14.49 4.04 2.85
N ALA A 9 14.55 5.18 3.53
CA ALA A 9 15.78 5.78 4.02
C ALA A 9 15.80 5.69 5.55
N PRO A 10 16.58 4.79 6.18
CA PRO A 10 16.58 4.63 7.64
C PRO A 10 16.99 5.89 8.40
N ASP A 11 17.80 6.75 7.78
CA ASP A 11 18.26 8.01 8.37
C ASP A 11 17.23 9.14 8.23
N ALA A 12 16.21 8.98 7.37
CA ALA A 12 15.09 9.91 7.23
C ALA A 12 14.10 9.70 8.38
N THR A 13 14.18 10.49 9.44
CA THR A 13 13.41 10.29 10.66
C THR A 13 12.67 11.55 11.09
N GLY A 14 11.34 11.44 11.23
CA GLY A 14 10.49 12.58 11.60
C GLY A 14 10.32 13.57 10.44
N ASP A 15 10.25 14.85 10.79
CA ASP A 15 10.11 15.95 9.83
C ASP A 15 11.51 16.55 9.55
N ASP A 16 12.22 15.96 8.61
CA ASP A 16 13.53 16.40 8.16
C ASP A 16 13.59 16.52 6.61
N GLY A 17 14.65 17.17 6.09
CA GLY A 17 14.82 17.37 4.66
C GLY A 17 14.90 16.05 3.89
N LEU A 18 15.53 15.02 4.44
CA LEU A 18 15.65 13.71 3.80
C LEU A 18 14.30 12.97 3.70
N THR A 19 13.43 13.15 4.71
CA THR A 19 12.06 12.64 4.66
C THR A 19 11.27 13.30 3.53
N ALA A 20 11.40 14.63 3.38
CA ALA A 20 10.77 15.36 2.28
C ALA A 20 11.29 14.89 0.91
N ASP A 21 12.61 14.70 0.77
CA ASP A 21 13.23 14.18 -0.46
C ASP A 21 12.70 12.78 -0.83
N VAL A 22 12.46 11.90 0.14
CA VAL A 22 11.87 10.57 -0.09
C VAL A 22 10.43 10.69 -0.61
N VAL A 23 9.64 11.60 -0.05
CA VAL A 23 8.25 11.83 -0.49
C VAL A 23 8.25 12.39 -1.91
N GLU A 24 8.97 13.48 -2.17
CA GLU A 24 9.08 14.11 -3.48
C GLU A 24 9.54 13.11 -4.55
N HIS A 25 10.57 12.32 -4.24
CA HIS A 25 11.04 11.28 -5.14
C HIS A 25 9.95 10.23 -5.48
N CYS A 26 9.16 9.79 -4.49
CA CYS A 26 8.09 8.82 -4.75
C CYS A 26 6.95 9.43 -5.58
N GLU A 27 6.63 10.71 -5.36
CA GLU A 27 5.61 11.44 -6.10
C GLU A 27 6.04 11.72 -7.55
N GLU A 28 7.29 12.14 -7.77
CA GLU A 28 7.83 12.38 -9.10
C GLU A 28 7.94 11.10 -9.95
N MET A 29 8.38 10.01 -9.34
CA MET A 29 8.54 8.73 -10.04
C MET A 29 7.21 8.04 -10.31
N ASP A 30 6.21 8.22 -9.44
CA ASP A 30 4.84 7.68 -9.54
C ASP A 30 4.77 6.15 -9.85
N ASP A 31 5.85 5.40 -9.49
CA ASP A 31 5.99 3.96 -9.68
C ASP A 31 6.44 3.21 -8.41
N ARG A 32 6.75 3.94 -7.34
CA ARG A 32 7.30 3.40 -6.08
C ARG A 32 6.62 3.99 -4.86
N PHE A 33 6.72 3.28 -3.74
CA PHE A 33 6.05 3.62 -2.49
C PHE A 33 7.05 3.83 -1.36
N GLY A 34 6.92 4.96 -0.63
CA GLY A 34 7.80 5.36 0.46
C GLY A 34 7.40 4.75 1.81
N ILE A 35 8.39 4.33 2.60
CA ILE A 35 8.23 3.96 4.00
C ILE A 35 8.91 5.02 4.85
N LEU A 36 8.09 5.81 5.55
CA LEU A 36 8.51 6.88 6.44
C LEU A 36 8.45 6.43 7.90
N GLN A 37 9.17 7.09 8.77
CA GLN A 37 9.26 6.75 10.18
C GLN A 37 9.33 7.98 11.07
N ALA A 38 8.78 7.85 12.28
CA ALA A 38 8.84 8.89 13.29
C ALA A 38 10.27 9.16 13.76
N GLY A 39 10.54 10.36 14.23
CA GLY A 39 11.78 10.70 14.90
C GLY A 39 11.97 9.87 16.18
N ARG A 40 13.22 9.61 16.55
CA ARG A 40 13.55 8.84 17.76
C ARG A 40 13.00 9.45 19.05
N THR A 41 12.94 10.76 19.09
CA THR A 41 12.44 11.53 20.25
C THR A 41 10.94 11.79 20.24
N ASP A 42 10.25 11.42 19.15
CA ASP A 42 8.82 11.63 19.03
C ASP A 42 8.06 10.80 20.06
N SER A 43 7.50 11.48 21.03
CA SER A 43 6.82 10.86 22.17
C SER A 43 5.44 11.41 22.43
N ASP A 44 5.08 12.52 21.80
CA ASP A 44 3.78 13.14 21.95
C ASP A 44 2.77 12.55 20.98
N VAL A 45 2.10 11.48 21.44
CA VAL A 45 1.01 10.82 20.69
C VAL A 45 -0.10 11.80 20.30
N GLY A 46 -0.32 12.84 21.11
CA GLY A 46 -1.34 13.85 20.85
C GLY A 46 -1.08 14.68 19.59
N ASN A 47 0.17 14.89 19.22
CA ASN A 47 0.58 15.73 18.10
C ASN A 47 1.27 14.96 16.96
N LEU A 48 1.60 13.68 17.15
CA LEU A 48 2.27 12.89 16.11
C LEU A 48 1.36 12.70 14.89
N SER A 49 1.90 13.03 13.72
CA SER A 49 1.26 12.88 12.41
C SER A 49 2.32 12.61 11.34
N PRO A 50 1.95 12.06 10.17
CA PRO A 50 2.86 12.02 9.03
C PRO A 50 3.39 13.41 8.66
N PRO A 51 4.64 13.53 8.19
CA PRO A 51 5.26 14.81 7.84
C PRO A 51 4.70 15.43 6.54
N ALA A 52 4.01 14.64 5.73
CA ALA A 52 3.39 15.09 4.48
C ALA A 52 2.03 14.43 4.28
N ASP A 53 1.11 15.11 3.57
CA ASP A 53 -0.15 14.54 3.09
C ASP A 53 0.09 13.93 1.70
N THR A 54 0.43 12.65 1.66
CA THR A 54 0.73 11.92 0.42
C THR A 54 0.19 10.51 0.45
N ASP A 55 -0.31 10.05 -0.69
CA ASP A 55 -0.71 8.64 -0.86
C ASP A 55 0.44 7.74 -1.35
N MET A 56 1.60 8.33 -1.64
CA MET A 56 2.79 7.61 -2.11
C MET A 56 3.69 7.12 -0.98
N ALA A 57 3.31 7.34 0.28
CA ALA A 57 4.07 6.89 1.44
C ALA A 57 3.18 6.46 2.61
N ALA A 58 3.76 5.70 3.52
CA ALA A 58 3.16 5.33 4.80
C ALA A 58 4.13 5.60 5.95
N PHE A 59 3.60 6.10 7.08
CA PHE A 59 4.37 6.55 8.22
C PHE A 59 4.22 5.59 9.40
N TYR A 60 5.35 5.22 10.05
CA TYR A 60 5.43 4.19 11.08
C TYR A 60 6.00 4.68 12.40
N TYR A 61 5.44 4.18 13.51
CA TYR A 61 5.81 4.48 14.89
C TYR A 61 5.51 3.29 15.81
N PRO A 62 6.26 3.04 16.90
CA PRO A 62 7.52 3.69 17.32
C PRO A 62 8.75 2.98 16.77
N TRP A 63 9.93 3.41 17.24
CA TRP A 63 11.22 2.74 17.02
C TRP A 63 11.24 1.35 17.67
N LEU A 64 12.13 0.51 17.15
CA LEU A 64 12.30 -0.88 17.55
C LEU A 64 13.56 -1.07 18.38
N LYS A 65 13.54 -2.03 19.30
CA LYS A 65 14.73 -2.49 20.01
C LYS A 65 15.19 -3.80 19.40
N VAL A 66 16.40 -3.81 18.92
CA VAL A 66 17.04 -4.98 18.31
C VAL A 66 18.31 -5.35 19.05
N ARG A 67 18.69 -6.63 19.01
CA ARG A 67 19.99 -7.05 19.51
C ARG A 67 21.01 -6.94 18.39
N ASN A 68 22.01 -6.08 18.56
CA ASN A 68 23.13 -5.97 17.63
C ASN A 68 23.90 -7.31 17.65
N PRO A 69 24.04 -7.99 16.50
CA PRO A 69 24.71 -9.30 16.44
C PRO A 69 26.22 -9.24 16.74
N GLU A 70 26.86 -8.09 16.53
CA GLU A 70 28.29 -7.91 16.75
C GLU A 70 28.61 -7.63 18.23
N THR A 71 27.83 -6.74 18.85
CA THR A 71 28.08 -6.28 20.23
C THR A 71 27.28 -7.05 21.26
N GLY A 72 26.19 -7.73 20.87
CA GLY A 72 25.23 -8.36 21.77
C GLY A 72 24.34 -7.38 22.55
N LEU A 73 24.55 -6.06 22.39
CA LEU A 73 23.77 -5.02 23.07
C LEU A 73 22.42 -4.82 22.42
N VAL A 74 21.47 -4.32 23.19
CA VAL A 74 20.16 -3.91 22.67
C VAL A 74 20.25 -2.45 22.24
N GLU A 75 19.92 -2.19 20.99
CA GLU A 75 19.98 -0.87 20.37
C GLU A 75 18.60 -0.49 19.84
N GLU A 76 18.33 0.81 19.77
CA GLU A 76 17.12 1.34 19.14
C GLU A 76 17.40 1.66 17.68
N VAL A 77 16.53 1.13 16.82
CA VAL A 77 16.61 1.34 15.36
C VAL A 77 15.26 1.82 14.80
N PRO A 78 15.27 2.61 13.73
CA PRO A 78 14.04 3.01 13.06
C PRO A 78 13.34 1.80 12.42
N PRO A 79 11.99 1.81 12.35
CA PRO A 79 11.23 0.64 11.91
C PRO A 79 11.26 0.40 10.40
N GLY A 80 11.66 1.37 9.60
CA GLY A 80 11.51 1.35 8.13
C GLY A 80 12.07 0.11 7.45
N GLY A 81 13.29 -0.30 7.78
CA GLY A 81 13.89 -1.51 7.20
C GLY A 81 13.13 -2.80 7.55
N HIS A 82 12.63 -2.92 8.78
CA HIS A 82 11.80 -4.06 9.20
C HIS A 82 10.46 -4.06 8.49
N VAL A 83 9.85 -2.89 8.32
CA VAL A 83 8.59 -2.70 7.59
C VAL A 83 8.77 -3.04 6.11
N ALA A 84 9.86 -2.60 5.48
CA ALA A 84 10.19 -2.97 4.10
C ALA A 84 10.30 -4.50 3.93
N GLY A 85 10.94 -5.18 4.88
CA GLY A 85 11.00 -6.63 4.91
C GLY A 85 9.65 -7.31 5.12
N ILE A 86 8.73 -6.67 5.86
CA ILE A 86 7.33 -7.14 5.99
C ILE A 86 6.58 -6.97 4.68
N TYR A 87 6.74 -5.85 3.98
CA TYR A 87 6.12 -5.64 2.67
C TYR A 87 6.56 -6.72 1.69
N ALA A 88 7.87 -6.91 1.53
CA ALA A 88 8.41 -7.94 0.64
C ALA A 88 7.90 -9.35 0.98
N ARG A 89 7.81 -9.68 2.27
CA ARG A 89 7.29 -10.98 2.71
C ARG A 89 5.80 -11.13 2.44
N SER A 90 5.00 -10.09 2.69
CA SER A 90 3.56 -10.08 2.42
C SER A 90 3.28 -10.21 0.92
N ASP A 91 4.01 -9.47 0.10
CA ASP A 91 3.89 -9.51 -1.36
C ASP A 91 4.21 -10.90 -1.90
N ALA A 92 5.30 -11.51 -1.43
CA ALA A 92 5.70 -12.86 -1.88
C ALA A 92 4.73 -13.97 -1.45
N SER A 93 3.98 -13.78 -0.35
CA SER A 93 3.09 -14.82 0.18
C SER A 93 1.61 -14.64 -0.18
N HIS A 94 1.17 -13.41 -0.44
CA HIS A 94 -0.25 -13.08 -0.64
C HIS A 94 -0.49 -12.08 -1.78
N GLY A 95 0.57 -11.49 -2.37
CA GLY A 95 0.45 -10.39 -3.34
C GLY A 95 0.33 -9.01 -2.69
N VAL A 96 0.50 -7.97 -3.53
CA VAL A 96 0.51 -6.55 -3.11
C VAL A 96 -0.85 -6.07 -2.59
N HIS A 97 -1.93 -6.75 -2.95
CA HIS A 97 -3.29 -6.40 -2.55
C HIS A 97 -3.60 -6.71 -1.08
N LYS A 98 -2.80 -7.55 -0.43
CA LYS A 98 -2.93 -7.78 1.02
C LYS A 98 -2.27 -6.63 1.78
N ALA A 99 -3.02 -6.00 2.69
CA ALA A 99 -2.46 -4.99 3.59
C ALA A 99 -1.31 -5.56 4.43
N PRO A 100 -0.12 -4.91 4.47
CA PRO A 100 1.05 -5.38 5.22
C PRO A 100 0.92 -5.08 6.71
N ALA A 101 -0.20 -5.45 7.30
CA ALA A 101 -0.53 -5.26 8.71
C ALA A 101 -0.98 -6.57 9.37
N ASN A 102 -1.01 -6.59 10.69
CA ASN A 102 -1.11 -7.79 11.52
C ASN A 102 0.05 -8.78 11.26
N GLU A 103 1.17 -8.26 10.77
CA GLU A 103 2.39 -9.01 10.47
C GLU A 103 3.39 -8.92 11.63
N VAL A 104 4.05 -10.05 11.93
CA VAL A 104 5.09 -10.10 12.98
C VAL A 104 6.33 -9.38 12.50
N VAL A 105 6.84 -8.48 13.35
CA VAL A 105 8.16 -7.84 13.17
C VAL A 105 9.22 -8.82 13.68
N ARG A 106 9.99 -9.41 12.78
CA ARG A 106 11.02 -10.40 13.12
C ARG A 106 12.32 -9.71 13.51
N GLY A 107 13.12 -10.36 14.35
CA GLY A 107 14.44 -9.87 14.76
C GLY A 107 14.41 -8.77 15.84
N VAL A 108 13.23 -8.41 16.35
CA VAL A 108 13.09 -7.41 17.42
C VAL A 108 12.92 -8.07 18.77
N VAL A 109 13.46 -7.45 19.81
CA VAL A 109 13.33 -7.89 21.21
C VAL A 109 12.24 -7.09 21.94
N ASP A 110 12.03 -5.82 21.56
CA ASP A 110 11.01 -4.95 22.15
C ASP A 110 10.74 -3.75 21.22
N ILE A 111 9.79 -2.91 21.58
CA ILE A 111 9.55 -1.59 21.00
C ILE A 111 10.09 -0.52 21.95
N GLN A 112 10.52 0.61 21.39
CA GLN A 112 11.05 1.73 22.17
C GLN A 112 10.05 2.22 23.20
N ARG A 113 8.78 2.34 22.80
CA ARG A 113 7.69 2.84 23.62
C ARG A 113 6.45 1.97 23.44
N PRO A 114 5.81 1.51 24.53
CA PRO A 114 4.54 0.82 24.44
C PRO A 114 3.46 1.70 23.81
N VAL A 115 2.74 1.16 22.85
CA VAL A 115 1.57 1.80 22.22
C VAL A 115 0.32 1.09 22.70
N THR A 116 -0.52 1.81 23.42
CA THR A 116 -1.79 1.29 23.97
C THR A 116 -2.90 1.28 22.91
N LYS A 117 -4.04 0.72 23.24
CA LYS A 117 -5.24 0.81 22.39
C LYS A 117 -5.70 2.27 22.25
N GLY A 118 -5.66 3.06 23.35
CA GLY A 118 -6.03 4.48 23.32
C GLY A 118 -5.10 5.30 22.41
N ASP A 119 -3.78 5.05 22.48
CA ASP A 119 -2.84 5.70 21.56
C ASP A 119 -3.15 5.36 20.10
N GLN A 120 -3.45 4.10 19.81
CA GLN A 120 -3.85 3.66 18.47
C GLN A 120 -5.12 4.38 17.97
N GLU A 121 -6.11 4.59 18.84
CA GLU A 121 -7.36 5.29 18.48
C GLU A 121 -7.13 6.75 18.10
N VAL A 122 -6.05 7.37 18.61
CA VAL A 122 -5.63 8.73 18.24
C VAL A 122 -4.76 8.74 16.98
N LEU A 123 -3.79 7.85 16.91
CA LEU A 123 -2.76 7.83 15.86
C LEU A 123 -3.27 7.30 14.52
N ASN A 124 -4.07 6.23 14.54
CA ASN A 124 -4.53 5.58 13.33
C ASN A 124 -5.37 6.50 12.40
N PRO A 125 -6.34 7.30 12.91
CA PRO A 125 -7.07 8.25 12.07
C PRO A 125 -6.19 9.30 11.38
N ARG A 126 -5.02 9.58 11.93
CA ARG A 126 -4.03 10.53 11.38
C ARG A 126 -3.07 9.91 10.36
N GLY A 127 -3.22 8.62 10.03
CA GLY A 127 -2.34 7.93 9.10
C GLY A 127 -1.04 7.41 9.72
N VAL A 128 -0.92 7.36 11.05
CA VAL A 128 0.24 6.79 11.75
C VAL A 128 0.03 5.30 11.96
N ASN A 129 0.87 4.47 11.35
CA ASN A 129 0.82 3.02 11.47
C ASN A 129 1.60 2.57 12.69
N CYS A 130 0.89 2.12 13.70
CA CYS A 130 1.49 1.73 14.97
C CYS A 130 2.13 0.34 14.91
N ILE A 131 3.29 0.19 15.57
CA ILE A 131 3.88 -1.10 15.88
C ILE A 131 3.60 -1.39 17.35
N ARG A 132 2.97 -2.55 17.65
CA ARG A 132 2.47 -2.87 18.97
C ARG A 132 2.93 -4.26 19.43
N SER A 133 3.13 -4.39 20.73
CA SER A 133 3.38 -5.67 21.37
C SER A 133 2.08 -6.30 21.86
N PHE A 134 1.85 -7.55 21.53
CA PHE A 134 0.68 -8.33 21.92
C PHE A 134 1.10 -9.55 22.73
N ARG A 135 0.50 -9.73 23.90
CA ARG A 135 0.79 -10.89 24.75
C ARG A 135 0.49 -12.19 24.01
N GLY A 136 1.49 -13.08 23.93
CA GLY A 136 1.38 -14.35 23.24
C GLY A 136 1.37 -14.29 21.71
N ARG A 137 1.38 -13.09 21.10
CA ARG A 137 1.36 -12.91 19.63
C ARG A 137 2.55 -12.14 19.08
N GLY A 138 3.43 -11.64 19.97
CA GLY A 138 4.65 -10.91 19.60
C GLY A 138 4.39 -9.46 19.16
N ILE A 139 5.45 -8.85 18.62
CA ILE A 139 5.43 -7.48 18.13
C ILE A 139 4.95 -7.48 16.68
N ARG A 140 3.96 -6.63 16.36
CA ARG A 140 3.31 -6.60 15.06
C ARG A 140 3.11 -5.19 14.55
N VAL A 141 3.21 -5.02 13.24
CA VAL A 141 2.66 -3.84 12.56
C VAL A 141 1.14 -3.91 12.66
N TRP A 142 0.53 -2.83 13.17
CA TRP A 142 -0.91 -2.79 13.47
C TRP A 142 -1.58 -1.58 12.83
N GLY A 143 -1.27 -1.32 11.57
CA GLY A 143 -1.83 -0.28 10.72
C GLY A 143 -1.35 -0.46 9.29
N ALA A 144 -2.14 -0.02 8.32
CA ALA A 144 -1.83 -0.07 6.89
C ALA A 144 -2.45 1.13 6.15
N ARG A 145 -2.32 2.31 6.74
CA ARG A 145 -2.77 3.56 6.12
C ARG A 145 -1.62 4.27 5.44
N THR A 146 -1.92 4.90 4.31
CA THR A 146 -1.02 5.87 3.70
C THR A 146 -0.97 7.15 4.56
N ALA A 147 -0.05 8.03 4.26
CA ALA A 147 0.01 9.35 4.88
C ALA A 147 -1.09 10.31 4.36
N SER A 148 -1.95 9.87 3.43
CA SER A 148 -2.94 10.72 2.78
C SER A 148 -4.21 10.94 3.60
N SER A 149 -4.69 12.17 3.55
CA SER A 149 -6.02 12.56 4.03
C SER A 149 -7.15 12.13 3.08
N ASN A 150 -6.84 11.75 1.82
CA ASN A 150 -7.82 11.34 0.82
C ASN A 150 -8.36 9.92 1.13
N PRO A 151 -9.69 9.78 1.41
CA PRO A 151 -10.27 8.47 1.74
C PRO A 151 -10.16 7.41 0.64
N GLN A 152 -10.01 7.80 -0.62
CA GLN A 152 -9.87 6.87 -1.74
C GLN A 152 -8.51 6.16 -1.70
N TRP A 153 -7.47 6.85 -1.28
CA TRP A 153 -6.09 6.37 -1.20
C TRP A 153 -5.63 6.06 0.24
N ARG A 154 -6.58 5.90 1.15
CA ARG A 154 -6.30 5.68 2.58
C ARG A 154 -5.42 4.47 2.88
N TYR A 155 -5.50 3.40 2.07
CA TYR A 155 -4.86 2.13 2.40
C TYR A 155 -3.64 1.83 1.53
N VAL A 156 -2.57 1.39 2.18
CA VAL A 156 -1.29 1.03 1.56
C VAL A 156 -1.47 -0.01 0.46
N ASN A 157 -2.24 -1.07 0.73
CA ASN A 157 -2.46 -2.13 -0.25
C ASN A 157 -3.23 -1.63 -1.49
N VAL A 158 -4.16 -0.70 -1.33
CA VAL A 158 -4.90 -0.10 -2.45
C VAL A 158 -3.94 0.69 -3.32
N ARG A 159 -3.16 1.63 -2.73
CA ARG A 159 -2.21 2.44 -3.51
C ARG A 159 -1.16 1.57 -4.19
N ARG A 160 -0.56 0.62 -3.48
CA ARG A 160 0.45 -0.28 -4.03
C ARG A 160 -0.11 -1.20 -5.12
N LEU A 161 -1.37 -1.63 -5.01
CA LEU A 161 -2.03 -2.37 -6.09
C LEU A 161 -2.10 -1.53 -7.37
N PHE A 162 -2.45 -0.24 -7.28
CA PHE A 162 -2.49 0.62 -8.47
C PHE A 162 -1.11 0.85 -9.09
N LEU A 163 -0.06 1.00 -8.28
CA LEU A 163 1.31 1.07 -8.77
C LEU A 163 1.72 -0.22 -9.50
N PHE A 164 1.38 -1.37 -8.93
CA PHE A 164 1.61 -2.68 -9.55
C PHE A 164 0.83 -2.84 -10.87
N LEU A 165 -0.45 -2.51 -10.89
CA LEU A 165 -1.28 -2.60 -12.10
C LEU A 165 -0.74 -1.72 -13.21
N ARG A 166 -0.38 -0.47 -12.90
CA ARG A 166 0.20 0.47 -13.85
C ARG A 166 1.48 -0.07 -14.46
N GLY A 167 2.47 -0.43 -13.64
CA GLY A 167 3.75 -0.95 -14.12
C GLY A 167 3.59 -2.25 -14.94
N SER A 168 2.72 -3.16 -14.50
CA SER A 168 2.47 -4.41 -15.21
C SER A 168 1.79 -4.19 -16.58
N ILE A 169 0.80 -3.30 -16.64
CA ILE A 169 0.10 -2.97 -17.89
C ILE A 169 1.07 -2.25 -18.85
N GLU A 170 1.84 -1.29 -18.36
CA GLU A 170 2.84 -0.58 -19.15
C GLU A 170 3.86 -1.56 -19.76
N GLN A 171 4.43 -2.44 -18.94
CA GLN A 171 5.37 -3.46 -19.40
C GLN A 171 4.71 -4.46 -20.36
N GLY A 172 3.51 -4.92 -20.07
CA GLY A 172 2.77 -5.89 -20.88
C GLY A 172 2.25 -5.34 -22.21
N THR A 173 2.26 -4.01 -22.39
CA THR A 173 1.76 -3.34 -23.60
C THR A 173 2.86 -2.63 -24.41
N GLN A 174 4.14 -2.77 -24.07
CA GLN A 174 5.26 -2.17 -24.80
C GLN A 174 5.29 -2.54 -26.30
N TRP A 175 4.81 -3.72 -26.64
CA TRP A 175 4.72 -4.21 -28.02
C TRP A 175 3.76 -3.38 -28.90
N VAL A 176 2.89 -2.54 -28.30
CA VAL A 176 1.92 -1.70 -29.01
C VAL A 176 2.59 -0.53 -29.75
N VAL A 177 3.75 -0.11 -29.25
CA VAL A 177 4.46 1.06 -29.77
C VAL A 177 4.91 0.81 -31.21
N PHE A 178 4.56 1.74 -32.10
CA PHE A 178 4.75 1.68 -33.56
C PHE A 178 3.91 0.65 -34.34
N GLU A 179 2.95 -0.05 -33.68
CA GLU A 179 1.96 -0.85 -34.41
C GLU A 179 0.94 0.06 -35.10
N PRO A 180 0.31 -0.37 -36.22
CA PRO A 180 -0.74 0.39 -36.89
C PRO A 180 -1.91 0.71 -35.97
N ASN A 181 -2.21 1.99 -35.74
CA ASN A 181 -3.24 2.46 -34.82
C ASN A 181 -4.65 2.26 -35.41
N ASN A 182 -5.20 1.07 -35.32
CA ASN A 182 -6.47 0.65 -35.87
C ASN A 182 -7.31 -0.19 -34.90
N GLU A 183 -8.53 -0.53 -35.29
CA GLU A 183 -9.48 -1.28 -34.47
C GLU A 183 -8.98 -2.69 -34.09
N GLU A 184 -8.18 -3.32 -34.94
CA GLU A 184 -7.57 -4.62 -34.66
C GLU A 184 -6.55 -4.51 -33.51
N LEU A 185 -5.68 -3.49 -33.55
CA LEU A 185 -4.74 -3.23 -32.46
C LEU A 185 -5.48 -2.95 -31.15
N TRP A 186 -6.53 -2.11 -31.19
CA TRP A 186 -7.31 -1.78 -29.99
C TRP A 186 -7.97 -3.01 -29.37
N ALA A 187 -8.49 -3.93 -30.19
CA ALA A 187 -9.06 -5.18 -29.72
C ALA A 187 -8.00 -6.07 -29.05
N ARG A 188 -6.79 -6.16 -29.59
CA ARG A 188 -5.68 -6.92 -29.02
C ARG A 188 -5.22 -6.33 -27.69
N VAL A 189 -5.04 -5.01 -27.61
CA VAL A 189 -4.69 -4.30 -26.36
C VAL A 189 -5.73 -4.55 -25.29
N LYS A 190 -7.00 -4.34 -25.62
CA LYS A 190 -8.13 -4.59 -24.72
C LYS A 190 -8.13 -6.03 -24.20
N GLN A 191 -7.90 -7.01 -25.06
CA GLN A 191 -7.89 -8.42 -24.65
C GLN A 191 -6.69 -8.74 -23.76
N THR A 192 -5.50 -8.23 -24.07
CA THR A 192 -4.30 -8.41 -23.23
C THR A 192 -4.52 -7.88 -21.80
N ILE A 193 -5.05 -6.65 -21.70
CA ILE A 193 -5.31 -6.03 -20.39
C ILE A 193 -6.44 -6.78 -19.64
N LYS A 194 -7.49 -7.21 -20.34
CA LYS A 194 -8.57 -8.00 -19.73
C LYS A 194 -8.07 -9.32 -19.16
N ASN A 195 -7.24 -10.04 -19.88
CA ASN A 195 -6.67 -11.30 -19.40
C ASN A 195 -5.87 -11.07 -18.11
N PHE A 196 -4.97 -10.09 -18.11
CA PHE A 196 -4.18 -9.72 -16.94
C PHE A 196 -5.07 -9.33 -15.74
N LEU A 197 -6.08 -8.49 -15.94
CA LEU A 197 -6.99 -8.07 -14.85
C LEU A 197 -7.89 -9.21 -14.37
N THR A 198 -8.19 -10.20 -15.21
CA THR A 198 -8.89 -11.42 -14.80
C THR A 198 -8.03 -12.23 -13.84
N ASP A 199 -6.74 -12.43 -14.14
CA ASP A 199 -5.82 -13.12 -13.24
C ASP A 199 -5.71 -12.37 -11.89
N VAL A 200 -5.61 -11.04 -11.92
CA VAL A 200 -5.57 -10.19 -10.72
C VAL A 200 -6.86 -10.30 -9.88
N TRP A 201 -8.01 -10.43 -10.54
CA TRP A 201 -9.30 -10.64 -9.87
C TRP A 201 -9.42 -12.05 -9.28
N GLU A 202 -8.98 -13.09 -10.00
CA GLU A 202 -8.94 -14.47 -9.50
C GLU A 202 -8.03 -14.63 -8.27
N ASP A 203 -6.95 -13.85 -8.20
CA ASP A 203 -6.06 -13.74 -7.03
C ASP A 203 -6.72 -13.01 -5.83
N GLY A 204 -7.94 -12.49 -5.99
CA GLY A 204 -8.69 -11.80 -4.93
C GLY A 204 -8.29 -10.35 -4.68
N ALA A 205 -7.53 -9.74 -5.58
CA ALA A 205 -7.12 -8.35 -5.47
C ALA A 205 -8.24 -7.35 -5.79
N LEU A 206 -9.24 -7.78 -6.57
CA LEU A 206 -10.39 -6.97 -6.96
C LEU A 206 -11.69 -7.51 -6.37
N MET A 207 -12.62 -6.59 -6.11
CA MET A 207 -13.98 -6.89 -5.64
C MET A 207 -14.85 -7.33 -6.82
N GLY A 208 -15.94 -8.04 -6.53
CA GLY A 208 -16.94 -8.47 -7.50
C GLY A 208 -17.04 -9.97 -7.62
N SER A 209 -18.24 -10.48 -7.89
CA SER A 209 -18.51 -11.91 -8.11
C SER A 209 -18.21 -12.34 -9.55
N THR A 210 -18.12 -11.39 -10.46
CA THR A 210 -17.74 -11.58 -11.87
C THR A 210 -16.70 -10.56 -12.30
N PRO A 211 -15.92 -10.83 -13.36
CA PRO A 211 -14.95 -9.87 -13.90
C PRO A 211 -15.57 -8.53 -14.27
N GLU A 212 -16.80 -8.50 -14.77
CA GLU A 212 -17.51 -7.29 -15.17
C GLU A 212 -17.84 -6.37 -13.98
N GLU A 213 -18.01 -6.93 -12.78
CA GLU A 213 -18.16 -6.18 -11.53
C GLU A 213 -16.84 -5.68 -10.97
N ALA A 214 -15.73 -6.38 -11.28
CA ALA A 214 -14.42 -6.14 -10.76
C ALA A 214 -13.64 -5.06 -11.51
N PHE A 215 -13.79 -5.05 -12.85
CA PHE A 215 -13.06 -4.09 -13.69
C PHE A 215 -13.74 -3.86 -15.05
N PHE A 216 -13.37 -2.77 -15.70
CA PHE A 216 -13.67 -2.57 -17.12
C PHE A 216 -12.40 -2.11 -17.88
N VAL A 217 -12.36 -2.47 -19.15
CA VAL A 217 -11.34 -2.02 -20.10
C VAL A 217 -12.02 -1.51 -21.35
N LYS A 218 -11.79 -0.26 -21.68
CA LYS A 218 -12.39 0.41 -22.82
C LYS A 218 -11.28 1.00 -23.71
N CYS A 219 -11.20 0.51 -24.92
CA CYS A 219 -10.25 0.97 -25.93
C CYS A 219 -10.97 0.90 -27.29
N ASP A 220 -11.56 2.00 -27.69
CA ASP A 220 -12.38 2.10 -28.90
C ASP A 220 -12.55 3.57 -29.34
N ARG A 221 -13.36 3.82 -30.35
CA ARG A 221 -13.62 5.17 -30.88
C ARG A 221 -14.31 6.11 -29.88
N THR A 222 -14.76 5.65 -28.75
CA THR A 222 -15.32 6.52 -27.72
C THR A 222 -14.28 7.02 -26.72
N THR A 223 -13.11 6.37 -26.66
CA THR A 223 -11.96 6.81 -25.86
C THR A 223 -10.98 7.67 -26.63
N MET A 224 -11.06 7.67 -27.97
CA MET A 224 -10.14 8.37 -28.85
C MET A 224 -10.89 9.22 -29.89
N THR A 225 -10.47 10.45 -30.06
CA THR A 225 -10.91 11.30 -31.16
C THR A 225 -10.14 10.97 -32.43
N GLN A 226 -10.65 11.42 -33.57
CA GLN A 226 -9.92 11.29 -34.84
C GLN A 226 -8.55 11.98 -34.79
N SER A 227 -8.46 13.13 -34.10
CA SER A 227 -7.20 13.83 -33.86
C SER A 227 -6.22 13.02 -33.02
N ASP A 228 -6.68 12.24 -32.04
CA ASP A 228 -5.80 11.37 -31.26
C ASP A 228 -5.19 10.28 -32.12
N ILE A 229 -6.00 9.66 -32.98
CA ILE A 229 -5.57 8.61 -33.91
C ILE A 229 -4.54 9.16 -34.91
N GLU A 230 -4.80 10.33 -35.52
CA GLU A 230 -3.91 11.00 -36.46
C GLU A 230 -2.59 11.45 -35.83
N ASN A 231 -2.58 11.77 -34.54
CA ASN A 231 -1.39 12.10 -33.77
C ASN A 231 -0.70 10.84 -33.15
N GLY A 232 -1.10 9.64 -33.52
CA GLY A 232 -0.49 8.40 -33.08
C GLY A 232 -0.79 8.05 -31.61
N ARG A 233 -1.85 8.63 -31.02
CA ARG A 233 -2.26 8.35 -29.65
C ARG A 233 -3.25 7.19 -29.60
N LEU A 234 -2.98 6.20 -28.74
CA LEU A 234 -3.93 5.16 -28.37
C LEU A 234 -4.30 5.40 -26.90
N ILE A 235 -5.60 5.55 -26.62
CA ILE A 235 -6.11 5.81 -25.27
C ILE A 235 -6.98 4.64 -24.85
N CYS A 236 -6.57 3.99 -23.76
CA CYS A 236 -7.29 2.91 -23.12
C CYS A 236 -7.73 3.37 -21.71
N GLU A 237 -9.03 3.32 -21.44
CA GLU A 237 -9.60 3.61 -20.12
C GLU A 237 -9.77 2.31 -19.34
N ILE A 238 -9.25 2.27 -18.13
CA ILE A 238 -9.29 1.11 -17.24
C ILE A 238 -9.85 1.55 -15.90
N GLY A 239 -10.89 0.86 -15.43
CA GLY A 239 -11.40 1.04 -14.07
C GLY A 239 -11.38 -0.29 -13.32
N VAL A 240 -10.95 -0.25 -12.07
CA VAL A 240 -10.85 -1.42 -11.19
C VAL A 240 -11.51 -1.15 -9.84
N ALA A 241 -12.07 -2.17 -9.22
CA ALA A 241 -12.65 -2.13 -7.87
C ALA A 241 -11.71 -2.85 -6.88
N PRO A 242 -10.77 -2.14 -6.21
CA PRO A 242 -9.78 -2.77 -5.35
C PRO A 242 -10.40 -3.31 -4.07
N THR A 243 -9.90 -4.43 -3.56
CA THR A 243 -10.23 -4.93 -2.22
C THR A 243 -9.61 -4.02 -1.15
N ARG A 244 -10.38 -3.76 -0.08
CA ARG A 244 -9.94 -2.97 1.07
C ARG A 244 -9.79 -3.86 2.29
N PRO A 245 -8.84 -3.59 3.19
CA PRO A 245 -8.65 -4.40 4.39
C PRO A 245 -9.82 -4.21 5.37
N ALA A 246 -10.19 -5.27 6.09
CA ALA A 246 -11.05 -5.17 7.26
C ALA A 246 -10.21 -4.58 8.42
N GLU A 247 -10.25 -3.27 8.59
CA GLU A 247 -9.51 -2.56 9.64
C GLU A 247 -10.20 -2.68 11.01
N PHE A 248 -11.54 -2.74 11.01
CA PHE A 248 -12.36 -2.85 12.22
C PHE A 248 -13.28 -4.06 12.13
N VAL A 249 -13.27 -4.86 13.20
CA VAL A 249 -14.21 -5.98 13.36
C VAL A 249 -15.16 -5.64 14.50
N ILE A 250 -16.44 -5.50 14.18
CA ILE A 250 -17.48 -5.13 15.14
C ILE A 250 -18.41 -6.34 15.33
N PHE A 251 -18.43 -6.85 16.55
CA PHE A 251 -19.38 -7.90 16.96
C PHE A 251 -20.55 -7.28 17.70
N ARG A 252 -21.76 -7.60 17.27
CA ARG A 252 -23.00 -7.27 18.00
C ARG A 252 -23.52 -8.57 18.60
N ILE A 253 -23.45 -8.66 19.93
CA ILE A 253 -23.93 -9.83 20.69
C ILE A 253 -25.14 -9.38 21.49
N SER A 254 -26.28 -10.00 21.24
CA SER A 254 -27.50 -9.78 22.00
C SER A 254 -27.91 -11.07 22.69
N GLN A 255 -28.48 -10.93 23.88
CA GLN A 255 -29.14 -12.05 24.54
C GLN A 255 -30.48 -12.31 23.86
N TRP A 256 -30.68 -13.53 23.41
CA TRP A 256 -31.96 -14.00 22.93
C TRP A 256 -32.60 -14.88 23.97
N THR A 257 -33.73 -14.43 24.52
CA THR A 257 -34.62 -15.30 25.30
C THR A 257 -35.44 -16.09 24.30
N GLY A 258 -35.09 -17.38 24.11
CA GLY A 258 -35.89 -18.26 23.28
C GLY A 258 -37.31 -18.31 23.87
N ASP A 259 -38.26 -17.73 23.17
CA ASP A 259 -39.69 -18.00 23.48
C ASP A 259 -39.92 -19.48 23.17
N SER A 260 -40.09 -20.25 24.22
CA SER A 260 -40.64 -21.60 24.11
C SER A 260 -42.12 -21.47 23.72
N ASN A 261 -42.44 -21.78 22.50
CA ASN A 261 -43.76 -22.23 22.13
C ASN A 261 -43.86 -23.71 22.40
#